data_4bfb8809cdb8ae70e9c8b2c1ae1a5b55
#
_entry.id   4bfb8809cdb8ae70e9c8b2c1ae1a5b55
#
_cell.length_a   1.000
_cell.length_b   1.000
_cell.length_c   1.000
_cell.angle_alpha   90.00
_cell.angle_beta   90.00
_cell.angle_gamma   90.00
#
_symmetry.space_group_name_H-M   'P 1'
#
loop_
_entity.id
_entity.type
_entity.pdbx_description
1 polymer ?
#
loop_
_entity_poly.entity_id
_entity_poly.type
_entity_poly.pdbx_seq_one_letter_code
_entity_poly.pdbx_strand_id
1 'polypeptide(L)'
;MSTSTAASVTEDYKVADITLAEWGKKEIRIAENEMPGLMAIREEYKGKYPLKGARIAGCLHMTIQTAVLIETLVDLGAAVRWSSCNIFSTQDHAAAAIAAQGIPVFAWKGETEQEFGWCIHQTIKGPDGWLPNLILDDGGDLTDRKSVV
;
A
#
# COMPACT_ATOMS: atom_id res chain seq x y z
N MET A 1 16.65 -20.81 33.10
CA MET A 1 16.49 -20.96 31.64
C MET A 1 15.25 -20.15 31.23
N SER A 2 15.46 -18.98 30.70
CA SER A 2 14.37 -18.07 30.31
C SER A 2 14.10 -18.30 28.81
N THR A 3 12.98 -18.95 28.50
CA THR A 3 12.50 -19.09 27.12
C THR A 3 11.83 -17.79 26.73
N SER A 4 12.56 -16.97 26.01
CA SER A 4 12.01 -15.81 25.32
C SER A 4 11.12 -16.30 24.19
N THR A 5 9.80 -16.23 24.40
CA THR A 5 8.82 -16.44 23.34
C THR A 5 8.86 -15.21 22.44
N ALA A 6 9.56 -15.31 21.32
CA ALA A 6 9.48 -14.31 20.28
C ALA A 6 8.02 -14.29 19.79
N ALA A 7 7.32 -13.20 20.08
CA ALA A 7 6.01 -12.95 19.48
C ALA A 7 6.22 -12.90 17.97
N SER A 8 5.55 -13.79 17.23
CA SER A 8 5.53 -13.76 15.78
C SER A 8 4.88 -12.45 15.36
N VAL A 9 5.67 -11.54 14.83
CA VAL A 9 5.14 -10.36 14.16
C VAL A 9 4.37 -10.89 12.95
N THR A 10 3.05 -10.89 13.02
CA THR A 10 2.21 -11.18 11.87
C THR A 10 2.43 -10.06 10.87
N GLU A 11 3.06 -10.38 9.77
CA GLU A 11 3.32 -9.43 8.70
C GLU A 11 1.99 -8.97 8.11
N ASP A 12 1.74 -7.65 8.14
CA ASP A 12 0.49 -7.04 7.66
C ASP A 12 0.62 -6.69 6.17
N TYR A 13 0.88 -7.69 5.34
CA TYR A 13 0.90 -7.61 3.89
C TYR A 13 0.74 -9.00 3.25
N LYS A 14 0.39 -9.01 1.97
CA LYS A 14 0.50 -10.20 1.11
C LYS A 14 0.87 -9.80 -0.32
N VAL A 15 2.04 -10.26 -0.76
CA VAL A 15 2.58 -10.04 -2.10
C VAL A 15 3.05 -11.37 -2.71
N ALA A 16 3.32 -11.40 -4.00
CA ALA A 16 3.77 -12.62 -4.68
C ALA A 16 5.13 -13.10 -4.16
N ASP A 17 6.10 -12.21 -4.08
CA ASP A 17 7.48 -12.53 -3.68
C ASP A 17 8.16 -11.30 -3.10
N ILE A 18 8.38 -11.29 -1.79
CA ILE A 18 9.03 -10.19 -1.08
C ILE A 18 10.51 -10.00 -1.49
N THR A 19 11.16 -11.03 -2.04
CA THR A 19 12.56 -10.92 -2.47
C THR A 19 12.75 -10.00 -3.68
N LEU A 20 11.67 -9.65 -4.38
CA LEU A 20 11.68 -8.67 -5.47
C LEU A 20 11.81 -7.22 -5.00
N ALA A 21 11.81 -6.98 -3.69
CA ALA A 21 11.79 -5.63 -3.13
C ALA A 21 12.99 -4.74 -3.57
N GLU A 22 14.18 -5.31 -3.67
CA GLU A 22 15.37 -4.54 -4.09
C GLU A 22 15.27 -4.08 -5.55
N TRP A 23 14.73 -4.93 -6.43
CA TRP A 23 14.43 -4.53 -7.80
C TRP A 23 13.36 -3.43 -7.82
N GLY A 24 12.28 -3.62 -7.08
CA GLY A 24 11.20 -2.62 -6.97
C GLY A 24 11.70 -1.26 -6.50
N LYS A 25 12.56 -1.21 -5.49
CA LYS A 25 13.17 0.04 -5.00
C LYS A 25 13.94 0.79 -6.09
N LYS A 26 14.71 0.09 -6.90
CA LYS A 26 15.47 0.69 -8.00
C LYS A 26 14.54 1.30 -9.05
N GLU A 27 13.49 0.58 -9.43
CA GLU A 27 12.49 1.06 -10.38
C GLU A 27 11.69 2.26 -9.84
N ILE A 28 11.36 2.27 -8.55
CA ILE A 28 10.71 3.41 -7.89
C ILE A 28 11.59 4.65 -7.98
N ARG A 29 12.89 4.54 -7.73
CA ARG A 29 13.83 5.68 -7.83
C ARG A 29 13.92 6.25 -9.25
N ILE A 30 13.83 5.39 -10.26
CA ILE A 30 13.77 5.83 -11.66
C ILE A 30 12.45 6.55 -11.92
N ALA A 31 11.32 6.00 -11.48
CA ALA A 31 9.99 6.58 -11.68
C ALA A 31 9.82 7.95 -11.01
N GLU A 32 10.47 8.20 -9.89
CA GLU A 32 10.46 9.51 -9.22
C GLU A 32 10.89 10.65 -10.16
N ASN A 33 11.85 10.39 -11.06
CA ASN A 33 12.29 11.38 -12.04
C ASN A 33 11.24 11.69 -13.10
N GLU A 34 10.27 10.79 -13.29
CA GLU A 34 9.17 10.95 -14.24
C GLU A 34 7.92 11.54 -13.58
N MET A 35 7.96 11.78 -12.27
CA MET A 35 6.84 12.26 -11.47
C MET A 35 7.21 13.54 -10.70
N PRO A 36 7.63 14.61 -11.38
CA PRO A 36 8.14 15.80 -10.71
C PRO A 36 7.10 16.52 -9.85
N GLY A 37 5.82 16.40 -10.16
CA GLY A 37 4.74 16.98 -9.35
C GLY A 37 4.66 16.38 -7.95
N LEU A 38 4.68 15.05 -7.83
CA LEU A 38 4.70 14.38 -6.54
C LEU A 38 5.99 14.66 -5.77
N MET A 39 7.13 14.68 -6.45
CA MET A 39 8.41 14.96 -5.81
C MET A 39 8.49 16.40 -5.29
N ALA A 40 7.92 17.36 -6.03
CA ALA A 40 7.81 18.75 -5.57
C ALA A 40 6.94 18.87 -4.31
N ILE A 41 5.83 18.14 -4.24
CA ILE A 41 4.98 18.11 -3.05
C ILE A 41 5.74 17.51 -1.85
N ARG A 42 6.48 16.42 -2.02
CA ARG A 42 7.31 15.87 -0.95
C ARG A 42 8.29 16.89 -0.39
N GLU A 43 8.96 17.63 -1.26
CA GLU A 43 9.94 18.64 -0.85
C GLU A 43 9.27 19.82 -0.16
N GLU A 44 8.16 20.34 -0.69
CA GLU A 44 7.43 21.48 -0.14
C GLU A 44 6.92 21.19 1.29
N TYR A 45 6.42 19.99 1.53
CA TYR A 45 5.83 19.60 2.82
C TYR A 45 6.79 18.79 3.71
N LYS A 46 8.05 18.69 3.35
CA LYS A 46 9.04 17.96 4.13
C LYS A 46 9.08 18.43 5.58
N GLY A 47 8.86 17.50 6.51
CA GLY A 47 8.84 17.77 7.94
C GLY A 47 7.57 18.45 8.48
N LYS A 48 6.58 18.74 7.62
CA LYS A 48 5.33 19.41 8.03
C LYS A 48 4.17 18.44 8.30
N TYR A 49 4.20 17.25 7.72
CA TYR A 49 3.21 16.16 7.88
C TYR A 49 1.74 16.60 7.71
N PRO A 50 1.36 17.18 6.54
CA PRO A 50 0.01 17.69 6.34
C PRO A 50 -1.08 16.62 6.36
N LEU A 51 -0.73 15.34 6.15
CA LEU A 51 -1.65 14.20 6.20
C LEU A 51 -1.61 13.45 7.53
N LYS A 52 -1.04 14.03 8.57
CA LYS A 52 -1.07 13.42 9.91
C LYS A 52 -2.51 13.18 10.37
N GLY A 53 -2.82 11.93 10.76
CA GLY A 53 -4.16 11.50 11.12
C GLY A 53 -5.01 10.99 9.97
N ALA A 54 -4.57 11.16 8.72
CA ALA A 54 -5.22 10.53 7.58
C ALA A 54 -4.96 9.01 7.60
N ARG A 55 -6.03 8.23 7.52
CA ARG A 55 -6.02 6.79 7.35
C ARG A 55 -6.62 6.47 5.99
N ILE A 56 -5.75 6.15 5.04
CA ILE A 56 -6.12 6.01 3.63
C ILE A 56 -6.21 4.53 3.25
N ALA A 57 -7.38 4.10 2.80
CA ALA A 57 -7.51 2.86 2.06
C ALA A 57 -7.45 3.19 0.57
N GLY A 58 -6.49 2.60 -0.14
CA GLY A 58 -6.29 2.80 -1.57
C GLY A 58 -6.55 1.54 -2.38
N CYS A 59 -7.24 1.69 -3.49
CA CYS A 59 -7.45 0.64 -4.48
C CYS A 59 -7.19 1.21 -5.87
N LEU A 60 -5.96 1.08 -6.31
CA LEU A 60 -5.47 1.55 -7.59
C LEU A 60 -4.40 0.58 -8.08
N HIS A 61 -4.22 0.46 -9.38
CA HIS A 61 -3.22 -0.42 -10.00
C HIS A 61 -1.88 -0.37 -9.25
N MET A 62 -1.45 -1.51 -8.68
CA MET A 62 -0.21 -1.57 -7.88
C MET A 62 1.02 -1.62 -8.79
N THR A 63 1.30 -0.50 -9.41
CA THR A 63 2.44 -0.29 -10.31
C THR A 63 3.57 0.47 -9.62
N ILE A 64 4.70 0.60 -10.29
CA ILE A 64 5.83 1.40 -9.82
C ILE A 64 5.41 2.87 -9.58
N GLN A 65 4.62 3.45 -10.47
CA GLN A 65 4.13 4.82 -10.32
C GLN A 65 3.22 4.97 -9.09
N THR A 66 2.35 3.99 -8.86
CA THR A 66 1.52 3.94 -7.65
C THR A 66 2.37 3.79 -6.39
N ALA A 67 3.46 3.05 -6.45
CA ALA A 67 4.41 2.96 -5.34
C ALA A 67 5.00 4.34 -4.98
N VAL A 68 5.34 5.17 -5.97
CA VAL A 68 5.77 6.56 -5.73
C VAL A 68 4.68 7.37 -5.04
N LEU A 69 3.42 7.21 -5.45
CA LEU A 69 2.28 7.85 -4.78
C LEU A 69 2.13 7.38 -3.33
N ILE A 70 2.18 6.09 -3.08
CA ILE A 70 2.07 5.52 -1.72
C ILE A 70 3.19 6.06 -0.82
N GLU A 71 4.43 6.02 -1.27
CA GLU A 71 5.56 6.59 -0.53
C GLU A 71 5.35 8.08 -0.23
N THR A 72 4.80 8.81 -1.19
CA THR A 72 4.48 10.24 -0.99
C THR A 72 3.44 10.46 0.09
N LEU A 73 2.35 9.70 0.08
CA LEU A 73 1.31 9.79 1.10
C LEU A 73 1.85 9.48 2.50
N VAL A 74 2.70 8.47 2.62
CA VAL A 74 3.34 8.09 3.88
C VAL A 74 4.34 9.16 4.35
N ASP A 75 5.14 9.71 3.46
CA ASP A 75 6.07 10.81 3.77
C ASP A 75 5.33 12.07 4.26
N LEU A 76 4.13 12.29 3.77
CA LEU A 76 3.25 13.38 4.21
C LEU A 76 2.53 13.11 5.54
N GLY A 77 2.70 11.93 6.13
CA GLY A 77 2.19 11.56 7.44
C GLY A 77 0.97 10.65 7.46
N ALA A 78 0.47 10.19 6.31
CA ALA A 78 -0.68 9.30 6.26
C ALA A 78 -0.34 7.86 6.70
N ALA A 79 -1.31 7.19 7.32
CA ALA A 79 -1.33 5.74 7.44
C ALA A 79 -2.08 5.17 6.23
N VAL A 80 -1.44 4.24 5.51
CA VAL A 80 -1.93 3.75 4.22
C VAL A 80 -2.08 2.24 4.25
N ARG A 81 -3.16 1.73 3.65
CA ARG A 81 -3.36 0.32 3.31
C ARG A 81 -3.76 0.26 1.85
N TRP A 82 -3.23 -0.68 1.09
CA TRP A 82 -3.37 -0.66 -0.36
C TRP A 82 -3.68 -2.03 -0.96
N SER A 83 -4.50 -2.04 -2.00
CA SER A 83 -4.72 -3.17 -2.90
C SER A 83 -4.78 -2.70 -4.35
N SER A 84 -4.67 -3.63 -5.29
CA SER A 84 -4.86 -3.31 -6.70
C SER A 84 -6.34 -3.28 -7.07
N CYS A 85 -6.71 -2.45 -8.03
CA CYS A 85 -8.08 -2.40 -8.58
C CYS A 85 -8.29 -3.40 -9.73
N ASN A 86 -7.31 -4.22 -10.06
CA ASN A 86 -7.40 -5.22 -11.13
C ASN A 86 -6.51 -6.42 -10.81
N ILE A 87 -7.01 -7.63 -11.09
CA ILE A 87 -6.32 -8.90 -10.77
C ILE A 87 -5.04 -9.14 -11.57
N PHE A 88 -4.81 -8.44 -12.68
CA PHE A 88 -3.65 -8.63 -13.55
C PHE A 88 -2.69 -7.44 -13.61
N SER A 89 -3.05 -6.30 -13.04
CA SER A 89 -2.28 -5.05 -13.24
C SER A 89 -1.14 -4.85 -12.25
N THR A 90 -1.03 -5.66 -11.21
CA THR A 90 0.04 -5.53 -10.22
C THR A 90 1.42 -5.81 -10.86
N GLN A 91 2.36 -4.93 -10.59
CA GLN A 91 3.78 -5.21 -10.77
C GLN A 91 4.34 -5.75 -9.46
N ASP A 92 4.67 -7.04 -9.43
CA ASP A 92 5.00 -7.74 -8.18
C ASP A 92 6.21 -7.16 -7.46
N HIS A 93 7.18 -6.65 -8.19
CA HIS A 93 8.33 -5.97 -7.60
C HIS A 93 7.96 -4.61 -6.96
N ALA A 94 6.95 -3.91 -7.48
CA ALA A 94 6.44 -2.69 -6.86
C ALA A 94 5.73 -3.01 -5.53
N ALA A 95 4.87 -4.01 -5.51
CA ALA A 95 4.19 -4.46 -4.29
C ALA A 95 5.20 -4.93 -3.23
N ALA A 96 6.21 -5.69 -3.64
CA ALA A 96 7.28 -6.15 -2.75
C ALA A 96 8.07 -4.99 -2.12
N ALA A 97 8.39 -3.95 -2.90
CA ALA A 97 9.12 -2.79 -2.40
C ALA A 97 8.32 -2.01 -1.35
N ILE A 98 7.01 -1.89 -1.52
CA ILE A 98 6.12 -1.25 -0.54
C ILE A 98 5.98 -2.11 0.72
N ALA A 99 5.76 -3.41 0.57
CA ALA A 99 5.68 -4.34 1.70
C ALA A 99 6.96 -4.35 2.55
N ALA A 100 8.12 -4.31 1.91
CA ALA A 100 9.43 -4.29 2.60
C ALA A 100 9.66 -3.04 3.44
N GLN A 101 8.93 -1.95 3.18
CA GLN A 101 8.96 -0.73 3.99
C GLN A 101 8.02 -0.79 5.20
N GLY A 102 7.30 -1.89 5.40
CA GLY A 102 6.31 -2.03 6.45
C GLY A 102 4.97 -1.36 6.15
N ILE A 103 4.72 -1.00 4.89
CA ILE A 103 3.44 -0.43 4.46
C ILE A 103 2.50 -1.58 4.08
N PRO A 104 1.31 -1.68 4.70
CA PRO A 104 0.35 -2.73 4.38
C PRO A 104 -0.09 -2.68 2.92
N VAL A 105 0.21 -3.73 2.16
CA VAL A 105 -0.17 -3.88 0.76
C VAL A 105 -0.58 -5.33 0.49
N PHE A 106 -1.67 -5.49 -0.24
CA PHE A 106 -2.29 -6.78 -0.54
C PHE A 106 -2.54 -6.82 -2.05
N ALA A 107 -1.54 -7.23 -2.80
CA ALA A 107 -1.62 -7.25 -4.25
C ALA A 107 -0.56 -8.18 -4.87
N TRP A 108 -0.97 -8.97 -5.86
CA TRP A 108 -0.09 -9.73 -6.73
C TRP A 108 -0.74 -9.92 -8.10
N LYS A 109 0.08 -10.18 -9.08
CA LYS A 109 -0.42 -10.44 -10.43
C LYS A 109 -1.04 -11.84 -10.52
N GLY A 110 -2.26 -11.92 -11.04
CA GLY A 110 -2.95 -13.19 -11.21
C GLY A 110 -3.77 -13.62 -9.98
N GLU A 111 -4.29 -12.67 -9.21
CA GLU A 111 -5.27 -12.96 -8.16
C GLU A 111 -6.50 -13.63 -8.75
N THR A 112 -7.10 -14.57 -8.02
CA THR A 112 -8.46 -15.02 -8.29
C THR A 112 -9.45 -13.96 -7.82
N GLU A 113 -10.72 -14.05 -8.26
CA GLU A 113 -11.76 -13.13 -7.77
C GLU A 113 -11.95 -13.20 -6.26
N GLN A 114 -11.82 -14.38 -5.67
CA GLN A 114 -11.90 -14.56 -4.22
C GLN A 114 -10.72 -13.90 -3.51
N GLU A 115 -9.51 -14.06 -4.04
CA GLU A 115 -8.30 -13.42 -3.51
C GLU A 115 -8.38 -11.90 -3.64
N PHE A 116 -8.87 -11.40 -4.77
CA PHE A 116 -9.14 -9.97 -4.97
C PHE A 116 -10.09 -9.43 -3.90
N GLY A 117 -11.22 -10.12 -3.66
CA GLY A 117 -12.16 -9.76 -2.62
C GLY A 117 -11.53 -9.75 -1.21
N TRP A 118 -10.68 -10.73 -0.92
CA TRP A 118 -9.92 -10.78 0.32
C TRP A 118 -8.95 -9.60 0.46
N CYS A 119 -8.23 -9.24 -0.60
CA CYS A 119 -7.32 -8.09 -0.62
C CYS A 119 -8.05 -6.79 -0.32
N ILE A 120 -9.22 -6.57 -0.94
CA ILE A 120 -10.08 -5.40 -0.68
C ILE A 120 -10.49 -5.36 0.79
N HIS A 121 -10.89 -6.49 1.37
CA HIS A 121 -11.28 -6.57 2.77
C HIS A 121 -10.12 -6.20 3.71
N GLN A 122 -8.92 -6.71 3.46
CA GLN A 122 -7.70 -6.37 4.23
C GLN A 122 -7.37 -4.88 4.15
N THR A 123 -7.66 -4.25 3.02
CA THR A 123 -7.40 -2.83 2.79
C THR A 123 -8.34 -1.94 3.61
N ILE A 124 -9.59 -2.35 3.80
CA ILE A 124 -10.60 -1.61 4.57
C ILE A 124 -10.47 -1.86 6.07
N LYS A 125 -10.19 -3.10 6.47
CA LYS A 125 -10.09 -3.50 7.89
C LYS A 125 -8.66 -3.88 8.24
N GLY A 126 -7.98 -3.01 8.95
CA GLY A 126 -6.68 -3.30 9.53
C GLY A 126 -6.76 -3.93 10.92
N PRO A 127 -5.60 -4.26 11.50
CA PRO A 127 -5.52 -4.78 12.87
C PRO A 127 -5.97 -3.73 13.89
N ASP A 128 -6.35 -4.20 15.08
CA ASP A 128 -6.72 -3.35 16.23
C ASP A 128 -7.85 -2.35 15.93
N GLY A 129 -8.79 -2.73 15.07
CA GLY A 129 -9.93 -1.89 14.73
C GLY A 129 -9.60 -0.74 13.77
N TRP A 130 -8.46 -0.79 13.08
CA TRP A 130 -8.12 0.22 12.10
C TRP A 130 -9.16 0.27 10.96
N LEU A 131 -9.72 1.46 10.74
CA LEU A 131 -10.63 1.76 9.64
C LEU A 131 -10.16 3.03 8.94
N PRO A 132 -10.35 3.16 7.62
CA PRO A 132 -9.98 4.38 6.90
C PRO A 132 -10.92 5.53 7.21
N ASN A 133 -10.40 6.74 7.16
CA ASN A 133 -11.19 7.97 7.10
C ASN A 133 -11.12 8.66 5.72
N LEU A 134 -10.26 8.17 4.84
CA LEU A 134 -10.16 8.58 3.44
C LEU A 134 -10.06 7.35 2.55
N ILE A 135 -10.63 7.45 1.35
CA ILE A 135 -10.57 6.41 0.33
C ILE A 135 -10.02 7.01 -0.96
N LEU A 136 -9.06 6.30 -1.57
CA LEU A 136 -8.63 6.53 -2.93
C LEU A 136 -9.02 5.29 -3.73
N ASP A 137 -9.98 5.40 -4.62
CA ASP A 137 -10.62 4.27 -5.26
C ASP A 137 -10.73 4.46 -6.77
N ASP A 138 -10.30 3.44 -7.51
CA ASP A 138 -10.50 3.35 -8.95
C ASP A 138 -11.37 2.12 -9.25
N GLY A 139 -12.53 2.33 -9.85
CA GLY A 139 -13.51 1.28 -10.14
C GLY A 139 -14.60 1.09 -9.09
N GLY A 140 -14.46 1.65 -7.90
CA GLY A 140 -15.53 1.68 -6.89
C GLY A 140 -15.58 0.48 -5.94
N ASP A 141 -14.63 -0.47 -6.01
CA ASP A 141 -14.65 -1.69 -5.19
C ASP A 141 -14.54 -1.41 -3.68
N LEU A 142 -13.69 -0.46 -3.27
CA LEU A 142 -13.58 -0.05 -1.87
C LEU A 142 -14.84 0.70 -1.41
N THR A 143 -15.35 1.58 -2.24
CA THR A 143 -16.53 2.41 -1.94
C THR A 143 -17.75 1.55 -1.74
N ASP A 144 -17.99 0.59 -2.61
CA ASP A 144 -19.08 -0.37 -2.51
C ASP A 144 -19.00 -1.19 -1.22
N ARG A 145 -17.84 -1.74 -0.90
CA ARG A 145 -17.65 -2.56 0.30
C ARG A 145 -17.69 -1.78 1.60
N LYS A 146 -17.27 -0.52 1.61
CA LYS A 146 -17.36 0.32 2.80
C LYS A 146 -18.81 0.60 3.19
N SER A 147 -19.72 0.68 2.22
CA SER A 147 -21.14 0.88 2.49
C SER A 147 -21.82 -0.32 3.16
N VAL A 148 -21.18 -1.51 3.13
CA VAL A 148 -21.69 -2.77 3.70
C VAL A 148 -21.09 -3.07 5.08
N VAL A 149 -20.11 -2.29 5.50
CA VAL A 149 -19.38 -2.46 6.76
C VAL A 149 -19.74 -1.33 7.73
#